data_3176b720c5b2a58903ebadbd4f77905f
#
_entry.id   3176b720c5b2a58903ebadbd4f77905f
#
_cell.length_a   1.000
_cell.length_b   1.000
_cell.length_c   1.000
_cell.angle_alpha   90.00
_cell.angle_beta   90.00
_cell.angle_gamma   90.00
#
_symmetry.space_group_name_H-M   'P 1'
#
loop_
_entity.id
_entity.type
_entity.pdbx_description
1 polymer ?
#
loop_
_entity_poly.entity_id
_entity_poly.type
_entity_poly.pdbx_seq_one_letter_code
_entity_poly.pdbx_strand_id
1 'polypeptide(L)' 'MTYIIKYKEFGRDWRSTTYTAPEVVSEDYLIAIFGLHECEDFTIEQEND' A
#
# COMPACT_ATOMS: atom_id res chain seq x y z
N MET A 1 -4.67 13.16 2.11
CA MET A 1 -4.90 12.03 1.19
C MET A 1 -4.70 10.72 1.92
N THR A 2 -5.65 9.84 1.81
CA THR A 2 -5.57 8.53 2.46
C THR A 2 -5.47 7.44 1.42
N TYR A 3 -4.53 6.53 1.61
CA TYR A 3 -4.30 5.40 0.73
C TYR A 3 -4.58 4.12 1.48
N ILE A 4 -5.27 3.20 0.82
CA ILE A 4 -5.53 1.87 1.38
C ILE A 4 -4.62 0.90 0.63
N ILE A 5 -3.75 0.25 1.38
CA ILE A 5 -2.75 -0.66 0.82
C ILE A 5 -3.09 -2.06 1.29
N LYS A 6 -3.41 -2.93 0.32
CA LYS A 6 -3.67 -4.33 0.58
C LYS A 6 -2.51 -5.13 0.01
N TYR A 7 -1.99 -6.05 0.78
CA TYR A 7 -0.83 -6.81 0.35
C TYR A 7 -0.91 -8.24 0.87
N LYS A 8 -0.25 -9.12 0.14
CA LYS A 8 -0.17 -10.53 0.49
C LYS A 8 1.31 -10.93 0.48
N GLU A 9 1.81 -11.31 1.64
CA GLU A 9 3.16 -11.84 1.76
C GLU A 9 3.16 -13.32 1.37
N PHE A 10 4.31 -13.82 0.94
CA PHE A 10 4.44 -15.22 0.58
C PHE A 10 4.11 -16.11 1.79
N GLY A 11 3.21 -17.06 1.58
CA GLY A 11 2.79 -17.98 2.63
C GLY A 11 1.87 -17.40 3.69
N ARG A 12 1.33 -16.20 3.47
CA ARG A 12 0.43 -15.54 4.42
C ARG A 12 -0.84 -15.07 3.74
N ASP A 13 -1.83 -14.75 4.54
CA ASP A 13 -3.09 -14.21 4.06
C ASP A 13 -2.96 -12.71 3.75
N TRP A 14 -3.93 -12.19 3.01
CA TRP A 14 -4.02 -10.78 2.71
C TRP A 14 -4.10 -9.93 3.97
N ARG A 15 -3.40 -8.81 3.95
CA ARG A 15 -3.43 -7.81 5.01
C ARG A 15 -3.76 -6.46 4.41
N SER A 16 -4.20 -5.56 5.27
CA SER A 16 -4.58 -4.21 4.85
C SER A 16 -3.99 -3.19 5.82
N THR A 17 -3.53 -2.09 5.28
CA THR A 17 -3.08 -0.96 6.09
C THR A 17 -3.49 0.34 5.40
N THR A 18 -3.44 1.43 6.14
CA THR A 18 -3.75 2.75 5.59
C THR A 18 -2.54 3.66 5.79
N TYR A 19 -2.41 4.61 4.87
CA TYR A 19 -1.37 5.62 4.95
C TYR A 19 -1.99 6.97 4.61
N THR A 20 -1.83 7.94 5.50
CA THR A 20 -2.34 9.28 5.31
C THR A 20 -1.17 10.23 5.06
N ALA A 21 -1.25 10.97 3.97
CA ALA A 21 -0.24 11.94 3.59
C ALA A 21 -0.88 13.31 3.38
N PRO A 22 -0.16 14.42 3.62
CA PRO A 22 -0.69 15.76 3.38
C PRO A 22 -0.84 16.07 1.90
N GLU A 23 -0.12 15.36 1.04
CA GLU A 23 -0.14 15.57 -0.40
C GLU A 23 -0.21 14.23 -1.12
N VAL A 24 -0.52 14.28 -2.40
CA VAL A 24 -0.51 13.09 -3.25
C VAL A 24 0.91 12.54 -3.32
N VAL A 25 1.05 11.23 -3.11
CA VAL A 25 2.33 10.54 -3.23
C VAL A 25 2.24 9.51 -4.35
N SER A 26 3.38 9.17 -4.94
CA SER A 26 3.41 8.19 -6.02
C SER A 26 3.28 6.76 -5.47
N GLU A 27 2.81 5.85 -6.32
CA GLU A 27 2.77 4.45 -5.96
C GLU A 27 4.17 3.90 -5.67
N ASP A 28 5.16 4.36 -6.44
CA ASP A 28 6.55 3.95 -6.22
C ASP A 28 7.02 4.29 -4.82
N TYR A 29 6.64 5.45 -4.32
CA TYR A 29 6.97 5.86 -2.97
C TYR A 29 6.36 4.91 -1.94
N LEU A 30 5.07 4.57 -2.12
CA LEU A 30 4.37 3.67 -1.21
C LEU A 30 4.95 2.26 -1.27
N ILE A 31 5.28 1.79 -2.47
CA ILE A 31 5.92 0.48 -2.65
C ILE A 31 7.24 0.43 -1.88
N ALA A 32 8.01 1.51 -1.95
CA ALA A 32 9.32 1.56 -1.29
C ALA A 32 9.19 1.58 0.23
N ILE A 33 8.31 2.42 0.78
CA ILE A 33 8.23 2.57 2.23
C ILE A 33 7.58 1.36 2.92
N PHE A 34 6.72 0.64 2.21
CA PHE A 34 6.06 -0.56 2.77
C PHE A 34 6.73 -1.87 2.32
N GLY A 35 7.72 -1.79 1.44
CA GLY A 35 8.42 -2.98 0.95
C GLY A 35 7.52 -3.89 0.12
N LEU A 36 6.56 -3.33 -0.60
CA LEU A 36 5.57 -4.11 -1.33
C LEU A 36 6.17 -4.95 -2.46
N HIS A 37 7.33 -4.55 -2.96
CA HIS A 37 8.01 -5.33 -4.00
C HIS A 37 8.47 -6.71 -3.51
N GLU A 38 8.51 -6.92 -2.20
CA GLU A 38 8.85 -8.22 -1.61
C GLU A 38 7.62 -9.07 -1.34
N CYS A 39 6.42 -8.52 -1.55
CA CYS A 39 5.17 -9.25 -1.34
C CYS A 39 4.82 -10.07 -2.58
N GLU A 40 4.01 -11.12 -2.37
CA GLU A 40 3.52 -11.94 -3.48
C GLU A 40 2.61 -11.11 -4.39
N ASP A 41 1.76 -10.27 -3.78
CA ASP A 41 0.84 -9.40 -4.51
C ASP A 41 0.49 -8.21 -3.65
N PHE A 42 0.03 -7.14 -4.28
CA PHE A 42 -0.43 -5.96 -3.56
C PHE A 42 -1.35 -5.10 -4.42
N THR A 43 -2.16 -4.28 -3.77
CA THR A 43 -2.99 -3.27 -4.44
C THR A 43 -2.91 -1.97 -3.64
N ILE A 44 -3.00 -0.86 -4.35
CA ILE A 44 -2.99 0.47 -3.74
C ILE A 44 -4.20 1.22 -4.25
N GLU A 45 -5.03 1.71 -3.32
CA GLU A 45 -6.20 2.50 -3.66
C GLU A 45 -6.12 3.85 -2.94
N GLN A 46 -6.50 4.91 -3.64
CA GLN A 46 -6.60 6.22 -3.03
C GLN A 46 -8.04 6.44 -2.59
N GLU A 47 -8.24 6.74 -1.32
CA GLU A 47 -9.56 7.06 -0.79
C GLU A 47 -9.81 8.55 -0.97
N ASN A 48 -10.94 8.89 -1.54
CA ASN A 48 -11.36 10.28 -1.67
C ASN A 48 -12.06 10.72 -0.38
N ASP A 49 -11.48 11.69 0.25
CA ASP A 49 -12.05 12.26 1.48
C ASP A 49 -13.18 13.25 1.14
#